data_286847d1a4adc3ceae495e14e640b3ca
#
_entry.id   286847d1a4adc3ceae495e14e640b3ca
#
_cell.length_a   1.000
_cell.length_b   1.000
_cell.length_c   1.000
_cell.angle_alpha   90.00
_cell.angle_beta   90.00
_cell.angle_gamma   90.00
#
_symmetry.space_group_name_H-M   'P 1'
#
loop_
_entity.id
_entity.type
_entity.pdbx_description
1 polymer ?
#
loop_
_entity_poly.entity_id
_entity_poly.type
_entity_poly.pdbx_seq_one_letter_code
_entity_poly.pdbx_strand_id
1 'polypeptide(L)'
;MFEHSPCLTLPYIQPAQAQKHVTHNQAIRQIDGLIHMSVVSDALSTPPTEQKEGTCYLVPPNAQDGWQGWAHHVAIWQDAAWMFLTPKTGWRLFVSDQKKLMVYHGSAWVVLADANPHHSLEALSIQATTTATQRLAVQSHTILWTSISQSDDATGGIVHVLNKNAASQDNGLVFQNNYKPHLSMGCFGSNDFKLSRIDEAGAHQDSLTLDSQSGILSSPTLPRFDAVLNYDYPLKENVWQRVPVNESKYNDQLCFDAEANQFRAPSAGTYFFSANVFLNNTDAVEQSCQIRFDCPLEGERASSLRVLSDLKSHSSATLSTQSLASLEEGDTVALQAQCAQTGATLLAGATGFL
;
A
#
# COMPACT_ATOMS: atom_id res chain seq x y z
N MET A 1 -39.79 -57.48 10.98
CA MET A 1 -40.17 -56.11 10.63
C MET A 1 -39.68 -55.24 11.76
N PHE A 2 -38.91 -54.18 11.47
CA PHE A 2 -38.36 -53.29 12.51
C PHE A 2 -39.50 -52.50 13.16
N GLU A 3 -39.41 -52.20 14.44
CA GLU A 3 -40.42 -51.42 15.15
C GLU A 3 -40.24 -49.91 14.99
N HIS A 4 -39.08 -49.47 14.55
CA HIS A 4 -38.70 -48.07 14.42
C HIS A 4 -37.91 -47.82 13.12
N SER A 5 -37.91 -46.54 12.66
CA SER A 5 -37.08 -46.09 11.51
C SER A 5 -35.61 -46.05 11.86
N PRO A 6 -34.68 -46.30 10.89
CA PRO A 6 -33.25 -46.50 11.18
C PRO A 6 -32.46 -45.23 11.49
N CYS A 7 -32.88 -44.05 11.01
CA CYS A 7 -32.12 -42.81 11.22
C CYS A 7 -32.60 -42.04 12.46
N LEU A 8 -33.92 -41.82 12.59
CA LEU A 8 -34.51 -40.98 13.63
C LEU A 8 -35.29 -41.77 14.68
N THR A 9 -35.30 -43.12 14.60
CA THR A 9 -35.96 -44.02 15.55
C THR A 9 -37.48 -43.74 15.69
N LEU A 10 -38.14 -43.30 14.60
CA LEU A 10 -39.56 -43.01 14.58
C LEU A 10 -40.37 -44.29 14.65
N PRO A 11 -41.39 -44.38 15.51
CA PRO A 11 -42.14 -45.63 15.70
C PRO A 11 -43.03 -45.95 14.49
N TYR A 12 -43.02 -47.22 14.08
CA TYR A 12 -43.93 -47.74 13.05
C TYR A 12 -45.24 -48.21 13.62
N ILE A 13 -46.30 -48.04 12.85
CA ILE A 13 -47.59 -48.68 13.16
C ILE A 13 -47.50 -50.20 12.95
N GLN A 14 -47.90 -50.98 13.93
CA GLN A 14 -47.82 -52.44 13.87
C GLN A 14 -48.96 -53.06 13.01
N PRO A 15 -48.75 -54.27 12.45
CA PRO A 15 -49.64 -54.90 11.44
C PRO A 15 -51.06 -55.13 11.82
N ALA A 16 -51.40 -55.14 13.09
CA ALA A 16 -52.75 -55.40 13.57
C ALA A 16 -53.83 -54.31 13.30
N GLN A 17 -53.39 -53.17 12.71
CA GLN A 17 -54.28 -52.03 12.39
C GLN A 17 -54.58 -52.02 10.86
N ALA A 18 -55.58 -52.83 10.43
CA ALA A 18 -56.20 -52.86 9.10
C ALA A 18 -55.44 -52.02 7.97
N GLN A 19 -54.31 -52.52 7.48
CA GLN A 19 -53.44 -51.97 6.35
C GLN A 19 -53.02 -50.50 6.46
N LYS A 20 -53.43 -49.74 7.45
CA LYS A 20 -53.00 -48.35 7.64
C LYS A 20 -51.45 -48.21 7.86
N HIS A 21 -50.86 -49.27 8.37
CA HIS A 21 -49.41 -49.34 8.67
C HIS A 21 -48.55 -49.21 7.42
N VAL A 22 -49.01 -49.66 6.23
CA VAL A 22 -48.19 -49.67 5.01
C VAL A 22 -47.87 -48.25 4.55
N THR A 23 -48.90 -47.44 4.30
CA THR A 23 -48.72 -46.05 3.80
C THR A 23 -48.13 -45.14 4.87
N HIS A 24 -48.50 -45.36 6.16
CA HIS A 24 -47.95 -44.58 7.25
C HIS A 24 -46.45 -44.87 7.46
N ASN A 25 -46.04 -46.13 7.50
CA ASN A 25 -44.64 -46.49 7.66
C ASN A 25 -43.80 -46.08 6.47
N GLN A 26 -44.37 -46.10 5.25
CA GLN A 26 -43.68 -45.55 4.09
C GLN A 26 -43.45 -44.03 4.21
N ALA A 27 -44.44 -43.27 4.69
CA ALA A 27 -44.29 -41.85 4.95
C ALA A 27 -43.25 -41.57 6.03
N ILE A 28 -43.23 -42.36 7.11
CA ILE A 28 -42.24 -42.26 8.19
C ILE A 28 -40.82 -42.50 7.66
N ARG A 29 -40.61 -43.52 6.78
CA ARG A 29 -39.29 -43.80 6.16
C ARG A 29 -38.83 -42.65 5.31
N GLN A 30 -39.72 -42.02 4.53
CA GLN A 30 -39.37 -40.85 3.76
C GLN A 30 -38.99 -39.68 4.66
N ILE A 31 -39.73 -39.41 5.72
CA ILE A 31 -39.45 -38.37 6.70
C ILE A 31 -38.10 -38.64 7.38
N ASP A 32 -37.83 -39.88 7.78
CA ASP A 32 -36.58 -40.30 8.42
C ASP A 32 -35.35 -39.98 7.56
N GLY A 33 -35.43 -40.16 6.24
CA GLY A 33 -34.36 -39.81 5.32
C GLY A 33 -34.23 -38.33 4.97
N LEU A 34 -35.32 -37.54 5.19
CA LEU A 34 -35.38 -36.13 4.82
C LEU A 34 -34.99 -35.19 5.97
N ILE A 35 -35.34 -35.56 7.23
CA ILE A 35 -35.04 -34.73 8.40
C ILE A 35 -33.54 -34.85 8.74
N HIS A 36 -32.86 -33.73 8.84
CA HIS A 36 -31.41 -33.68 9.10
C HIS A 36 -30.59 -34.52 8.10
N MET A 37 -30.91 -34.42 6.82
CA MET A 37 -30.34 -35.20 5.75
C MET A 37 -28.80 -35.16 5.78
N SER A 38 -28.21 -36.32 6.06
CA SER A 38 -26.76 -36.54 6.07
C SER A 38 -26.42 -37.74 5.18
N VAL A 39 -25.47 -37.58 4.30
CA VAL A 39 -24.94 -38.65 3.43
C VAL A 39 -23.50 -38.97 3.80
N VAL A 40 -23.15 -40.24 3.64
CA VAL A 40 -21.76 -40.68 3.90
C VAL A 40 -20.80 -40.04 2.89
N SER A 41 -21.16 -40.10 1.60
CA SER A 41 -20.32 -39.59 0.50
C SER A 41 -21.16 -39.16 -0.68
N ASP A 42 -20.60 -38.30 -1.53
CA ASP A 42 -21.12 -37.90 -2.86
C ASP A 42 -20.18 -38.31 -4.00
N ALA A 43 -19.13 -39.07 -3.69
CA ALA A 43 -18.08 -39.41 -4.65
C ALA A 43 -18.15 -40.85 -5.20
N LEU A 44 -18.97 -41.73 -4.59
CA LEU A 44 -19.08 -43.13 -5.01
C LEU A 44 -19.91 -43.24 -6.28
N SER A 45 -19.32 -43.77 -7.36
CA SER A 45 -20.04 -44.01 -8.63
C SER A 45 -20.85 -45.31 -8.65
N THR A 46 -20.61 -46.25 -7.72
CA THR A 46 -21.33 -47.51 -7.57
C THR A 46 -21.76 -47.72 -6.13
N PRO A 47 -22.89 -48.45 -5.88
CA PRO A 47 -23.28 -48.80 -4.53
C PRO A 47 -22.19 -49.52 -3.77
N PRO A 48 -21.97 -49.26 -2.48
CA PRO A 48 -21.03 -50.01 -1.66
C PRO A 48 -21.46 -51.49 -1.57
N THR A 49 -20.48 -52.37 -1.46
CA THR A 49 -20.70 -53.82 -1.34
C THR A 49 -21.34 -54.22 -0.02
N GLU A 50 -21.00 -53.49 1.06
CA GLU A 50 -21.59 -53.65 2.38
C GLU A 50 -22.59 -52.50 2.62
N GLN A 51 -23.85 -52.88 2.75
CA GLN A 51 -24.91 -51.90 3.03
C GLN A 51 -25.34 -52.03 4.49
N LYS A 52 -25.48 -50.89 5.14
CA LYS A 52 -26.01 -50.79 6.49
C LYS A 52 -27.35 -50.03 6.46
N GLU A 53 -28.34 -50.59 7.18
CA GLU A 53 -29.67 -49.97 7.27
C GLU A 53 -29.61 -48.50 7.71
N GLY A 54 -30.30 -47.59 7.00
CA GLY A 54 -30.32 -46.17 7.23
C GLY A 54 -29.15 -45.39 6.62
N THR A 55 -28.18 -46.04 5.96
CA THR A 55 -27.06 -45.36 5.32
C THR A 55 -27.52 -44.61 4.05
N CYS A 56 -27.15 -43.37 3.95
CA CYS A 56 -27.50 -42.48 2.85
C CYS A 56 -26.26 -42.09 2.01
N TYR A 57 -26.44 -41.98 0.70
CA TYR A 57 -25.42 -41.51 -0.24
C TYR A 57 -26.04 -40.52 -1.23
N LEU A 58 -25.22 -39.56 -1.66
CA LEU A 58 -25.59 -38.69 -2.79
C LEU A 58 -25.08 -39.32 -4.08
N VAL A 59 -26.01 -39.66 -5.00
CA VAL A 59 -25.66 -40.30 -6.26
C VAL A 59 -25.02 -39.30 -7.22
N PRO A 60 -23.77 -39.52 -7.66
CA PRO A 60 -23.08 -38.60 -8.56
C PRO A 60 -23.61 -38.73 -10.02
N PRO A 61 -23.31 -37.74 -10.91
CA PRO A 61 -23.74 -37.76 -12.30
C PRO A 61 -23.26 -38.97 -13.11
N ASN A 62 -22.12 -39.54 -12.77
CA ASN A 62 -21.48 -40.68 -13.44
C ASN A 62 -21.79 -42.03 -12.78
N ALA A 63 -22.91 -42.13 -12.06
CA ALA A 63 -23.31 -43.33 -11.34
C ALA A 63 -23.57 -44.53 -12.28
N GLN A 64 -23.18 -45.71 -11.81
CA GLN A 64 -23.22 -47.00 -12.49
C GLN A 64 -23.95 -48.05 -11.65
N ASP A 65 -24.08 -49.24 -12.17
CA ASP A 65 -24.73 -50.40 -11.56
C ASP A 65 -26.12 -50.08 -10.98
N GLY A 66 -26.42 -50.44 -9.76
CA GLY A 66 -27.70 -50.24 -9.11
C GLY A 66 -28.10 -48.76 -8.90
N TRP A 67 -27.21 -47.81 -9.17
CA TRP A 67 -27.46 -46.37 -9.09
C TRP A 67 -27.57 -45.68 -10.47
N GLN A 68 -27.43 -46.45 -11.55
CA GLN A 68 -27.53 -45.89 -12.93
C GLN A 68 -28.91 -45.26 -13.15
N GLY A 69 -28.94 -44.05 -13.68
CA GLY A 69 -30.20 -43.29 -13.91
C GLY A 69 -30.69 -42.47 -12.73
N TRP A 70 -30.06 -42.55 -11.56
CA TRP A 70 -30.46 -41.85 -10.34
C TRP A 70 -29.49 -40.68 -9.98
N ALA A 71 -28.84 -40.10 -10.98
CA ALA A 71 -27.98 -38.96 -10.75
C ALA A 71 -28.67 -37.87 -9.92
N HIS A 72 -27.91 -37.26 -8.99
CA HIS A 72 -28.38 -36.23 -8.06
C HIS A 72 -29.39 -36.61 -7.03
N HIS A 73 -29.92 -37.88 -7.01
CA HIS A 73 -30.81 -38.38 -6.00
C HIS A 73 -30.08 -38.75 -4.70
N VAL A 74 -30.79 -38.71 -3.59
CA VAL A 74 -30.29 -39.30 -2.35
C VAL A 74 -30.74 -40.76 -2.28
N ALA A 75 -29.79 -41.68 -2.28
CA ALA A 75 -30.01 -43.10 -2.13
C ALA A 75 -29.93 -43.47 -0.64
N ILE A 76 -30.97 -44.11 -0.13
CA ILE A 76 -31.06 -44.61 1.25
C ILE A 76 -31.20 -46.11 1.21
N TRP A 77 -30.38 -46.83 2.00
CA TRP A 77 -30.54 -48.28 2.16
C TRP A 77 -31.56 -48.58 3.24
N GLN A 78 -32.71 -49.12 2.84
CA GLN A 78 -33.79 -49.48 3.76
C GLN A 78 -34.51 -50.78 3.27
N ASP A 79 -34.85 -51.67 4.20
CA ASP A 79 -35.54 -52.95 3.93
C ASP A 79 -34.83 -53.77 2.83
N ALA A 80 -33.50 -53.87 2.90
CA ALA A 80 -32.65 -54.57 1.94
C ALA A 80 -32.78 -54.08 0.48
N ALA A 81 -33.15 -52.81 0.28
CA ALA A 81 -33.24 -52.20 -1.02
C ALA A 81 -32.83 -50.70 -0.99
N TRP A 82 -32.41 -50.18 -2.16
CA TRP A 82 -32.17 -48.77 -2.34
C TRP A 82 -33.46 -48.02 -2.57
N MET A 83 -33.77 -47.04 -1.72
CA MET A 83 -34.84 -46.05 -1.90
C MET A 83 -34.19 -44.75 -2.40
N PHE A 84 -34.74 -44.17 -3.46
CA PHE A 84 -34.21 -42.93 -4.02
C PHE A 84 -35.16 -41.76 -3.74
N LEU A 85 -34.60 -40.70 -3.15
CA LEU A 85 -35.34 -39.45 -2.91
C LEU A 85 -34.98 -38.44 -3.99
N THR A 86 -35.96 -37.99 -4.76
CA THR A 86 -35.82 -36.98 -5.78
C THR A 86 -35.69 -35.61 -5.12
N PRO A 87 -34.52 -34.93 -5.31
CA PRO A 87 -34.31 -33.66 -4.64
C PRO A 87 -35.22 -32.56 -5.18
N LYS A 88 -35.57 -31.62 -4.31
CA LYS A 88 -36.29 -30.40 -4.66
C LYS A 88 -35.40 -29.19 -4.40
N THR A 89 -35.57 -28.14 -5.20
CA THR A 89 -34.81 -26.89 -5.03
C THR A 89 -34.91 -26.39 -3.59
N GLY A 90 -33.76 -26.07 -3.00
CA GLY A 90 -33.64 -25.63 -1.61
C GLY A 90 -33.40 -26.74 -0.58
N TRP A 91 -33.42 -28.02 -0.99
CA TRP A 91 -33.04 -29.11 -0.08
C TRP A 91 -31.58 -28.97 0.32
N ARG A 92 -31.26 -29.30 1.55
CA ARG A 92 -29.93 -29.25 2.14
C ARG A 92 -29.52 -30.61 2.63
N LEU A 93 -28.25 -30.97 2.46
CA LEU A 93 -27.69 -32.20 3.03
C LEU A 93 -26.23 -31.93 3.50
N PHE A 94 -25.83 -32.74 4.47
CA PHE A 94 -24.45 -32.76 4.94
C PHE A 94 -23.72 -33.97 4.39
N VAL A 95 -22.53 -33.75 3.78
CA VAL A 95 -21.65 -34.82 3.29
C VAL A 95 -20.61 -35.11 4.35
N SER A 96 -20.69 -36.29 4.98
CA SER A 96 -19.95 -36.61 6.20
C SER A 96 -18.44 -36.83 5.96
N ASP A 97 -18.03 -37.47 4.86
CA ASP A 97 -16.64 -37.76 4.52
C ASP A 97 -15.84 -36.47 4.19
N GLN A 98 -16.51 -35.46 3.63
CA GLN A 98 -15.92 -34.20 3.22
C GLN A 98 -16.30 -33.02 4.14
N LYS A 99 -17.15 -33.27 5.16
CA LYS A 99 -17.59 -32.25 6.13
C LYS A 99 -18.15 -30.98 5.47
N LYS A 100 -18.90 -31.12 4.37
CA LYS A 100 -19.48 -30.00 3.62
C LYS A 100 -20.99 -30.02 3.66
N LEU A 101 -21.60 -28.82 3.71
CA LEU A 101 -23.04 -28.62 3.58
C LEU A 101 -23.35 -28.28 2.11
N MET A 102 -24.32 -28.99 1.52
CA MET A 102 -24.75 -28.79 0.15
C MET A 102 -26.20 -28.36 0.07
N VAL A 103 -26.55 -27.61 -0.98
CA VAL A 103 -27.93 -27.24 -1.32
C VAL A 103 -28.21 -27.63 -2.77
N TYR A 104 -29.41 -28.17 -3.02
CA TYR A 104 -29.86 -28.47 -4.38
C TYR A 104 -30.45 -27.25 -5.05
N HIS A 105 -29.87 -26.85 -6.20
CA HIS A 105 -30.20 -25.62 -6.91
C HIS A 105 -31.12 -25.86 -8.15
N GLY A 106 -31.90 -26.94 -8.14
CA GLY A 106 -32.85 -27.29 -9.20
C GLY A 106 -32.30 -28.24 -10.26
N SER A 107 -30.99 -28.23 -10.52
CA SER A 107 -30.33 -29.11 -11.49
C SER A 107 -29.11 -29.85 -10.93
N ALA A 108 -28.48 -29.27 -9.90
CA ALA A 108 -27.28 -29.83 -9.28
C ALA A 108 -27.20 -29.48 -7.79
N TRP A 109 -26.42 -30.26 -7.06
CA TRP A 109 -26.01 -29.94 -5.69
C TRP A 109 -24.80 -29.04 -5.70
N VAL A 110 -24.84 -27.94 -4.96
CA VAL A 110 -23.75 -26.98 -4.81
C VAL A 110 -23.33 -26.86 -3.35
N VAL A 111 -22.08 -26.66 -3.09
CA VAL A 111 -21.56 -26.47 -1.73
C VAL A 111 -22.08 -25.15 -1.18
N LEU A 112 -22.79 -25.17 -0.06
CA LEU A 112 -23.28 -23.98 0.63
C LEU A 112 -22.27 -23.47 1.65
N ALA A 113 -21.68 -24.37 2.43
CA ALA A 113 -20.66 -24.07 3.43
C ALA A 113 -19.80 -25.31 3.66
N ASP A 114 -18.53 -25.09 3.90
CA ASP A 114 -17.57 -26.10 4.33
C ASP A 114 -17.47 -26.08 5.86
N ALA A 115 -17.64 -27.20 6.50
CA ALA A 115 -17.52 -27.31 7.96
C ALA A 115 -16.06 -27.34 8.44
N ASN A 116 -15.10 -27.19 7.51
CA ASN A 116 -13.67 -27.14 7.86
C ASN A 116 -13.34 -25.76 8.48
N PRO A 117 -12.78 -25.70 9.69
CA PRO A 117 -12.40 -24.45 10.34
C PRO A 117 -11.30 -23.64 9.62
N HIS A 118 -10.59 -24.27 8.67
CA HIS A 118 -9.55 -23.63 7.84
C HIS A 118 -10.07 -23.32 6.43
N HIS A 119 -11.17 -22.57 6.36
CA HIS A 119 -11.76 -22.19 5.08
C HIS A 119 -11.00 -21.01 4.44
N SER A 120 -10.43 -21.23 3.25
CA SER A 120 -9.88 -20.14 2.44
C SER A 120 -10.97 -19.58 1.52
N LEU A 121 -11.27 -18.30 1.67
CA LEU A 121 -12.17 -17.58 0.78
C LEU A 121 -11.40 -17.13 -0.46
N GLU A 122 -11.95 -17.38 -1.64
CA GLU A 122 -11.35 -16.83 -2.89
C GLU A 122 -11.43 -15.30 -2.93
N ALA A 123 -12.51 -14.74 -2.39
CA ALA A 123 -12.70 -13.30 -2.29
C ALA A 123 -13.63 -12.95 -1.12
N LEU A 124 -13.39 -11.81 -0.49
CA LEU A 124 -14.22 -11.24 0.57
C LEU A 124 -14.55 -9.78 0.24
N SER A 125 -15.82 -9.42 0.29
CA SER A 125 -16.25 -8.03 0.11
C SER A 125 -17.20 -7.59 1.22
N ILE A 126 -17.02 -6.34 1.67
CA ILE A 126 -17.91 -5.68 2.62
C ILE A 126 -18.42 -4.41 1.94
N GLN A 127 -19.71 -4.39 1.58
CA GLN A 127 -20.36 -3.30 0.84
C GLN A 127 -19.63 -2.86 -0.45
N ALA A 128 -18.86 -3.77 -1.05
CA ALA A 128 -18.06 -3.52 -2.25
C ALA A 128 -18.16 -4.71 -3.21
N THR A 129 -17.71 -4.56 -4.43
CA THR A 129 -17.60 -5.65 -5.41
C THR A 129 -16.14 -6.03 -5.60
N THR A 130 -15.82 -7.31 -5.45
CA THR A 130 -14.48 -7.85 -5.74
C THR A 130 -14.27 -8.03 -7.23
N THR A 131 -13.00 -8.00 -7.65
CA THR A 131 -12.57 -8.31 -9.01
C THR A 131 -11.57 -9.46 -8.98
N ALA A 132 -11.10 -9.92 -10.13
CA ALA A 132 -10.08 -10.97 -10.22
C ALA A 132 -8.77 -10.59 -9.52
N THR A 133 -8.45 -9.30 -9.44
CA THR A 133 -7.24 -8.76 -8.79
C THR A 133 -7.49 -8.19 -7.39
N GLN A 134 -8.71 -7.74 -7.10
CA GLN A 134 -9.12 -7.18 -5.82
C GLN A 134 -9.94 -8.20 -5.04
N ARG A 135 -9.28 -9.15 -4.41
CA ARG A 135 -9.95 -10.25 -3.68
C ARG A 135 -10.48 -9.84 -2.30
N LEU A 136 -9.93 -8.82 -1.69
CA LEU A 136 -10.47 -8.18 -0.50
C LEU A 136 -10.89 -6.75 -0.85
N ALA A 137 -12.18 -6.47 -0.80
CA ALA A 137 -12.73 -5.14 -1.05
C ALA A 137 -13.62 -4.72 0.10
N VAL A 138 -13.31 -3.56 0.71
CA VAL A 138 -14.09 -2.99 1.82
C VAL A 138 -14.46 -1.55 1.48
N GLN A 139 -15.76 -1.26 1.48
CA GLN A 139 -16.30 0.09 1.37
C GLN A 139 -16.89 0.46 2.74
N SER A 140 -16.19 1.30 3.48
CA SER A 140 -16.56 1.71 4.82
C SER A 140 -15.98 3.08 5.15
N HIS A 141 -16.62 3.80 6.09
CA HIS A 141 -16.05 5.06 6.60
C HIS A 141 -14.81 4.83 7.46
N THR A 142 -14.72 3.67 8.14
CA THR A 142 -13.60 3.34 9.03
C THR A 142 -13.35 1.84 9.00
N ILE A 143 -12.09 1.44 8.93
CA ILE A 143 -11.64 0.06 9.10
C ILE A 143 -10.75 0.02 10.34
N LEU A 144 -11.14 -0.79 11.34
CA LEU A 144 -10.37 -0.99 12.56
C LEU A 144 -9.59 -2.31 12.45
N TRP A 145 -8.28 -2.20 12.58
CA TRP A 145 -7.38 -3.33 12.82
C TRP A 145 -6.91 -3.24 14.25
N THR A 146 -7.17 -4.26 15.06
CA THR A 146 -6.80 -4.27 16.47
C THR A 146 -6.21 -5.61 16.87
N SER A 147 -5.30 -5.61 17.82
CA SER A 147 -4.77 -6.84 18.40
C SER A 147 -5.82 -7.56 19.26
N ILE A 148 -5.65 -8.86 19.42
CA ILE A 148 -6.41 -9.65 20.38
C ILE A 148 -6.08 -9.17 21.81
N SER A 149 -7.04 -9.26 22.73
CA SER A 149 -6.87 -8.90 24.13
C SER A 149 -5.77 -9.73 24.79
N GLN A 150 -5.01 -9.12 25.73
CA GLN A 150 -3.91 -9.79 26.45
C GLN A 150 -4.34 -11.03 27.25
N SER A 151 -5.65 -11.25 27.48
CA SER A 151 -6.15 -12.45 28.17
C SER A 151 -5.97 -13.76 27.39
N ASP A 152 -5.62 -13.69 26.09
CA ASP A 152 -5.59 -14.84 25.17
C ASP A 152 -4.18 -15.16 24.67
N ASP A 153 -3.15 -15.04 25.50
CA ASP A 153 -1.72 -15.23 25.17
C ASP A 153 -1.19 -14.34 24.02
N ALA A 154 -1.91 -13.27 23.68
CA ALA A 154 -1.52 -12.35 22.64
C ALA A 154 -0.48 -11.31 23.17
N THR A 155 0.53 -11.05 22.36
CA THR A 155 1.59 -10.07 22.67
C THR A 155 1.11 -8.62 22.62
N GLY A 156 -0.15 -8.37 22.23
CA GLY A 156 -0.75 -7.03 22.05
C GLY A 156 -0.25 -6.29 20.81
N GLY A 157 0.63 -6.89 20.02
CA GLY A 157 1.13 -6.31 18.76
C GLY A 157 0.20 -6.54 17.60
N ILE A 158 0.21 -5.62 16.62
CA ILE A 158 -0.41 -5.81 15.31
C ILE A 158 0.58 -5.41 14.21
N VAL A 159 0.73 -6.27 13.21
CA VAL A 159 1.68 -6.06 12.11
C VAL A 159 0.97 -6.34 10.79
N HIS A 160 1.05 -5.40 9.86
CA HIS A 160 0.65 -5.60 8.47
C HIS A 160 1.87 -5.99 7.64
N VAL A 161 1.88 -7.19 7.10
CA VAL A 161 2.96 -7.68 6.24
C VAL A 161 2.53 -7.56 4.79
N LEU A 162 3.23 -6.71 4.04
CA LEU A 162 3.08 -6.59 2.60
C LEU A 162 4.28 -7.28 1.94
N ASN A 163 4.03 -8.36 1.19
CA ASN A 163 5.07 -9.14 0.54
C ASN A 163 4.94 -9.07 -0.98
N LYS A 164 6.06 -8.93 -1.69
CA LYS A 164 6.16 -8.99 -3.15
C LYS A 164 7.12 -10.09 -3.58
N ASN A 165 6.93 -10.64 -4.79
CA ASN A 165 7.72 -11.78 -5.27
C ASN A 165 9.10 -11.38 -5.82
N ALA A 166 9.29 -10.13 -6.25
CA ALA A 166 10.54 -9.63 -6.81
C ALA A 166 10.77 -8.17 -6.44
N ALA A 167 12.05 -7.75 -6.41
CA ALA A 167 12.44 -6.37 -6.08
C ALA A 167 11.79 -5.33 -7.02
N SER A 168 11.63 -5.67 -8.30
CA SER A 168 11.02 -4.80 -9.31
C SER A 168 9.50 -4.68 -9.25
N GLN A 169 8.84 -5.46 -8.40
CA GLN A 169 7.39 -5.36 -8.18
C GLN A 169 7.08 -4.36 -7.06
N ASP A 170 5.80 -4.05 -6.90
CA ASP A 170 5.33 -3.04 -5.97
C ASP A 170 4.66 -3.65 -4.75
N ASN A 171 4.90 -3.05 -3.59
CA ASN A 171 4.07 -3.23 -2.41
C ASN A 171 4.00 -1.92 -1.61
N GLY A 172 2.80 -1.53 -1.24
CA GLY A 172 2.60 -0.27 -0.53
C GLY A 172 1.15 0.17 -0.47
N LEU A 173 0.97 1.42 -0.09
CA LEU A 173 -0.31 2.10 -0.02
C LEU A 173 -0.37 3.16 -1.13
N VAL A 174 -1.52 3.27 -1.78
CA VAL A 174 -1.82 4.32 -2.75
C VAL A 174 -3.00 5.14 -2.24
N PHE A 175 -2.80 6.44 -2.12
CA PHE A 175 -3.83 7.39 -1.69
C PHE A 175 -4.49 7.99 -2.92
N GLN A 176 -5.82 7.88 -2.99
CA GLN A 176 -6.61 8.27 -4.15
C GLN A 176 -7.72 9.25 -3.76
N ASN A 177 -8.10 10.10 -4.69
CA ASN A 177 -9.33 10.87 -4.65
C ASN A 177 -10.15 10.52 -5.89
N ASN A 178 -11.38 10.02 -5.69
CA ASN A 178 -12.27 9.59 -6.77
C ASN A 178 -11.57 8.64 -7.78
N TYR A 179 -10.88 7.62 -7.23
CA TYR A 179 -10.10 6.60 -7.98
C TYR A 179 -8.89 7.15 -8.78
N LYS A 180 -8.53 8.44 -8.62
CA LYS A 180 -7.30 9.01 -9.17
C LYS A 180 -6.20 8.95 -8.11
N PRO A 181 -5.06 8.29 -8.37
CA PRO A 181 -3.95 8.24 -7.43
C PRO A 181 -3.25 9.59 -7.35
N HIS A 182 -2.81 9.99 -6.15
CA HIS A 182 -2.09 11.24 -5.90
C HIS A 182 -0.77 11.01 -5.17
N LEU A 183 -0.78 10.08 -4.20
CA LEU A 183 0.40 9.76 -3.39
C LEU A 183 0.54 8.25 -3.26
N SER A 184 1.77 7.79 -3.12
CA SER A 184 2.08 6.41 -2.74
C SER A 184 3.12 6.37 -1.63
N MET A 185 3.06 5.31 -0.81
CA MET A 185 4.00 5.03 0.26
C MET A 185 4.31 3.54 0.28
N GLY A 186 5.56 3.16 0.11
CA GLY A 186 5.99 1.76 0.08
C GLY A 186 7.21 1.52 -0.79
N CYS A 187 7.40 0.27 -1.22
CA CYS A 187 8.52 -0.13 -2.07
C CYS A 187 8.03 -0.31 -3.51
N PHE A 188 8.12 0.73 -4.30
CA PHE A 188 7.67 0.78 -5.69
C PHE A 188 8.87 0.68 -6.64
N GLY A 189 8.88 -0.35 -7.51
CA GLY A 189 9.92 -0.60 -8.51
C GLY A 189 11.29 -0.99 -7.95
N SER A 190 11.48 -0.96 -6.64
CA SER A 190 12.72 -1.32 -5.93
C SER A 190 12.41 -1.81 -4.52
N ASN A 191 13.42 -2.26 -3.76
CA ASN A 191 13.26 -2.57 -2.33
C ASN A 191 13.35 -1.35 -1.41
N ASP A 192 13.65 -0.18 -1.96
CA ASP A 192 13.73 1.05 -1.19
C ASP A 192 12.34 1.52 -0.78
N PHE A 193 12.22 1.99 0.46
CA PHE A 193 10.97 2.58 0.91
C PHE A 193 10.88 4.03 0.40
N LYS A 194 9.76 4.35 -0.25
CA LYS A 194 9.54 5.63 -0.92
C LYS A 194 8.25 6.28 -0.47
N LEU A 195 8.26 7.60 -0.40
CA LEU A 195 7.07 8.44 -0.39
C LEU A 195 7.10 9.26 -1.68
N SER A 196 6.11 9.05 -2.54
CA SER A 196 6.11 9.61 -3.89
C SER A 196 4.80 10.33 -4.19
N ARG A 197 4.87 11.42 -4.92
CA ARG A 197 3.75 12.01 -5.62
C ARG A 197 3.50 11.22 -6.91
N ILE A 198 2.26 11.03 -7.28
CA ILE A 198 1.88 10.41 -8.56
C ILE A 198 1.35 11.51 -9.47
N ASP A 199 1.96 11.67 -10.64
CA ASP A 199 1.55 12.68 -11.61
C ASP A 199 0.32 12.22 -12.43
N GLU A 200 -0.18 13.10 -13.30
CA GLU A 200 -1.35 12.82 -14.14
C GLU A 200 -1.16 11.68 -15.14
N ALA A 201 0.09 11.36 -15.49
CA ALA A 201 0.46 10.24 -16.35
C ALA A 201 0.59 8.92 -15.57
N GLY A 202 0.48 8.96 -14.23
CA GLY A 202 0.63 7.82 -13.34
C GLY A 202 2.07 7.50 -12.96
N ALA A 203 3.04 8.39 -13.27
CA ALA A 203 4.43 8.19 -12.91
C ALA A 203 4.71 8.63 -11.46
N HIS A 204 5.54 7.84 -10.77
CA HIS A 204 5.96 8.13 -9.40
C HIS A 204 7.11 9.14 -9.39
N GLN A 205 6.92 10.22 -8.66
CA GLN A 205 7.91 11.27 -8.41
C GLN A 205 8.34 11.18 -6.94
N ASP A 206 9.52 10.60 -6.70
CA ASP A 206 9.99 10.30 -5.34
C ASP A 206 10.31 11.59 -4.57
N SER A 207 9.64 11.83 -3.44
CA SER A 207 9.89 12.96 -2.53
C SER A 207 10.82 12.57 -1.38
N LEU A 208 10.70 11.33 -0.89
CA LEU A 208 11.58 10.72 0.10
C LEU A 208 11.92 9.30 -0.35
N THR A 209 13.18 8.92 -0.17
CA THR A 209 13.66 7.56 -0.41
C THR A 209 14.56 7.12 0.73
N LEU A 210 14.20 6.00 1.39
CA LEU A 210 15.08 5.29 2.31
C LEU A 210 15.69 4.11 1.56
N ASP A 211 16.98 4.20 1.30
CA ASP A 211 17.73 3.15 0.64
C ASP A 211 17.75 1.88 1.50
N SER A 212 17.35 0.75 0.91
CA SER A 212 17.16 -0.51 1.63
C SER A 212 18.47 -1.21 2.03
N GLN A 213 19.61 -0.81 1.44
CA GLN A 213 20.91 -1.42 1.73
C GLN A 213 21.73 -0.58 2.72
N SER A 214 21.77 0.73 2.51
CA SER A 214 22.58 1.64 3.32
C SER A 214 21.81 2.26 4.49
N GLY A 215 20.45 2.27 4.45
CA GLY A 215 19.61 3.00 5.40
C GLY A 215 19.67 4.52 5.23
N ILE A 216 20.26 5.03 4.16
CA ILE A 216 20.37 6.48 3.92
C ILE A 216 19.02 7.01 3.45
N LEU A 217 18.56 8.08 4.13
CA LEU A 217 17.39 8.85 3.73
C LEU A 217 17.82 9.96 2.76
N SER A 218 17.19 10.02 1.59
CA SER A 218 17.39 11.07 0.59
C SER A 218 16.07 11.75 0.25
N SER A 219 16.14 13.02 -0.13
CA SER A 219 15.00 13.80 -0.61
C SER A 219 15.39 14.51 -1.90
N PRO A 220 15.13 13.89 -3.07
CA PRO A 220 15.49 14.47 -4.37
C PRO A 220 14.68 15.73 -4.73
N THR A 221 13.57 15.98 -4.02
CA THR A 221 12.75 17.17 -4.23
C THR A 221 13.13 18.35 -3.34
N LEU A 222 14.08 18.18 -2.41
CA LEU A 222 14.56 19.27 -1.59
C LEU A 222 15.49 20.15 -2.41
N PRO A 223 15.17 21.46 -2.62
CA PRO A 223 16.02 22.35 -3.37
C PRO A 223 17.32 22.63 -2.59
N ARG A 224 18.45 22.42 -3.23
CA ARG A 224 19.78 22.71 -2.68
C ARG A 224 20.77 22.92 -3.82
N PHE A 225 21.72 23.78 -3.59
CA PHE A 225 22.79 24.06 -4.53
C PHE A 225 24.09 24.36 -3.77
N ASP A 226 25.20 24.24 -4.47
CA ASP A 226 26.52 24.73 -4.07
C ASP A 226 27.15 25.35 -5.31
N ALA A 227 27.30 26.66 -5.28
CA ALA A 227 27.87 27.44 -6.39
C ALA A 227 29.15 28.16 -5.96
N VAL A 228 30.16 28.11 -6.80
CA VAL A 228 31.47 28.72 -6.55
C VAL A 228 31.86 29.66 -7.68
N LEU A 229 32.76 30.59 -7.34
CA LEU A 229 33.42 31.43 -8.30
C LEU A 229 34.60 30.66 -8.86
N ASN A 230 34.73 30.52 -10.19
CA ASN A 230 35.78 29.75 -10.84
C ASN A 230 36.90 30.61 -11.48
N TYR A 231 36.86 31.95 -11.33
CA TYR A 231 37.87 32.88 -11.74
C TYR A 231 37.98 34.06 -10.77
N ASP A 232 39.14 34.73 -10.72
CA ASP A 232 39.33 35.90 -9.89
C ASP A 232 38.56 37.09 -10.43
N TYR A 233 37.78 37.77 -9.59
CA TYR A 233 36.90 38.86 -9.98
C TYR A 233 37.24 40.15 -9.24
N PRO A 234 37.78 41.20 -9.90
CA PRO A 234 38.09 42.48 -9.28
C PRO A 234 36.82 43.28 -8.98
N LEU A 235 36.69 43.78 -7.74
CA LEU A 235 35.57 44.62 -7.33
C LEU A 235 35.80 46.07 -7.71
N LYS A 236 34.74 46.76 -8.13
CA LYS A 236 34.72 48.21 -8.39
C LYS A 236 34.53 48.96 -7.08
N GLU A 237 35.15 50.11 -6.98
CA GLU A 237 35.06 50.98 -5.84
C GLU A 237 33.62 51.41 -5.50
N ASN A 238 33.25 51.26 -4.24
CA ASN A 238 32.03 51.75 -3.61
C ASN A 238 30.72 51.42 -4.34
N VAL A 239 30.66 50.26 -5.03
CA VAL A 239 29.48 49.77 -5.76
C VAL A 239 29.16 48.37 -5.28
N TRP A 240 27.87 48.13 -4.91
CA TRP A 240 27.40 46.79 -4.72
C TRP A 240 27.40 46.03 -6.04
N GLN A 241 28.10 44.95 -6.09
CA GLN A 241 28.23 44.09 -7.28
C GLN A 241 27.78 42.67 -6.93
N ARG A 242 27.03 42.06 -7.83
CA ARG A 242 26.73 40.64 -7.73
C ARG A 242 27.98 39.84 -7.83
N VAL A 243 28.20 38.93 -6.89
CA VAL A 243 29.33 37.98 -6.94
C VAL A 243 29.05 36.98 -8.05
N PRO A 244 29.90 36.84 -9.07
CA PRO A 244 29.63 36.03 -10.23
C PRO A 244 29.94 34.54 -9.97
N VAL A 245 29.28 33.94 -8.99
CA VAL A 245 29.36 32.50 -8.71
C VAL A 245 28.76 31.75 -9.90
N ASN A 246 29.57 31.19 -10.73
CA ASN A 246 29.22 30.71 -12.08
C ASN A 246 29.44 29.22 -12.31
N GLU A 247 29.92 28.50 -11.30
CA GLU A 247 30.09 27.05 -11.35
C GLU A 247 29.32 26.40 -10.20
N SER A 248 28.29 25.59 -10.51
CA SER A 248 27.57 24.81 -9.50
C SER A 248 28.14 23.39 -9.41
N LYS A 249 28.50 22.95 -8.21
CA LYS A 249 28.93 21.57 -7.92
C LYS A 249 27.77 20.61 -7.84
N TYR A 250 26.68 21.06 -7.28
CA TYR A 250 25.38 20.43 -7.39
C TYR A 250 24.30 21.52 -7.42
N ASN A 251 23.16 21.19 -8.04
CA ASN A 251 22.07 22.11 -8.27
C ASN A 251 20.76 21.29 -8.40
N ASP A 252 20.31 20.79 -7.26
CA ASP A 252 19.09 20.00 -7.22
C ASP A 252 17.88 20.90 -7.49
N GLN A 253 16.89 20.40 -8.22
CA GLN A 253 15.74 21.16 -8.68
C GLN A 253 16.06 22.33 -9.65
N LEU A 254 17.31 22.42 -10.15
CA LEU A 254 17.75 23.54 -11.00
C LEU A 254 17.43 24.91 -10.39
N CYS A 255 17.55 25.00 -9.05
CA CYS A 255 17.18 26.19 -8.30
C CYS A 255 18.23 27.31 -8.35
N PHE A 256 19.44 27.03 -8.82
CA PHE A 256 20.48 28.04 -9.02
C PHE A 256 20.72 28.28 -10.52
N ASP A 257 20.65 29.55 -10.91
CA ASP A 257 20.92 30.02 -12.24
C ASP A 257 22.37 30.57 -12.30
N ALA A 258 23.30 29.80 -12.91
CA ALA A 258 24.70 30.15 -13.02
C ALA A 258 24.98 31.29 -14.02
N GLU A 259 24.08 31.56 -14.98
CA GLU A 259 24.22 32.67 -15.91
C GLU A 259 23.78 33.98 -15.22
N ALA A 260 22.68 33.95 -14.47
CA ALA A 260 22.23 35.09 -13.71
C ALA A 260 22.91 35.21 -12.33
N ASN A 261 23.70 34.22 -11.90
CA ASN A 261 24.38 34.14 -10.60
C ASN A 261 23.44 34.34 -9.41
N GLN A 262 22.34 33.62 -9.40
CA GLN A 262 21.29 33.76 -8.38
C GLN A 262 20.54 32.45 -8.13
N PHE A 263 20.10 32.31 -6.90
CA PHE A 263 19.09 31.31 -6.57
C PHE A 263 17.71 31.78 -7.02
N ARG A 264 16.87 30.86 -7.48
CA ARG A 264 15.43 31.07 -7.73
C ARG A 264 14.63 30.05 -6.93
N ALA A 265 13.69 30.54 -6.11
CA ALA A 265 12.84 29.67 -5.29
C ALA A 265 11.91 28.81 -6.17
N PRO A 266 12.00 27.46 -6.11
CA PRO A 266 11.12 26.56 -6.87
C PRO A 266 9.72 26.44 -6.29
N SER A 267 9.52 26.87 -5.05
CA SER A 267 8.22 26.90 -4.36
C SER A 267 8.24 27.92 -3.22
N ALA A 268 7.08 28.29 -2.72
CA ALA A 268 6.99 29.11 -1.50
C ALA A 268 7.52 28.35 -0.28
N GLY A 269 8.36 29.00 0.53
CA GLY A 269 8.96 28.38 1.72
C GLY A 269 10.01 29.26 2.40
N THR A 270 10.58 28.73 3.49
CA THR A 270 11.71 29.36 4.19
C THR A 270 13.00 28.66 3.79
N TYR A 271 13.92 29.43 3.26
CA TYR A 271 15.20 28.97 2.75
C TYR A 271 16.34 29.46 3.63
N PHE A 272 17.34 28.60 3.79
CA PHE A 272 18.59 28.94 4.48
C PHE A 272 19.68 29.16 3.43
N PHE A 273 20.36 30.31 3.51
CA PHE A 273 21.47 30.66 2.65
C PHE A 273 22.74 30.82 3.46
N SER A 274 23.87 30.37 2.91
CA SER A 274 25.21 30.56 3.48
C SER A 274 26.15 30.96 2.36
N ALA A 275 27.05 31.90 2.63
CA ALA A 275 28.05 32.30 1.69
C ALA A 275 29.37 32.58 2.38
N ASN A 276 30.44 32.19 1.69
CA ASN A 276 31.83 32.55 2.04
C ASN A 276 32.44 33.32 0.86
N VAL A 277 33.00 34.48 1.15
CA VAL A 277 33.66 35.34 0.16
C VAL A 277 35.10 35.55 0.59
N PHE A 278 36.01 35.06 -0.22
CA PHE A 278 37.42 35.24 0.03
C PHE A 278 37.92 36.43 -0.79
N LEU A 279 38.37 37.48 -0.06
CA LEU A 279 38.82 38.74 -0.61
C LEU A 279 40.35 38.86 -0.46
N ASN A 280 41.00 39.32 -1.51
CA ASN A 280 42.40 39.71 -1.48
C ASN A 280 42.53 41.21 -1.81
N ASN A 281 43.19 41.95 -0.91
CA ASN A 281 43.50 43.36 -1.10
C ASN A 281 44.94 43.51 -1.58
N THR A 282 45.13 43.90 -2.84
CA THR A 282 46.46 44.11 -3.44
C THR A 282 46.99 45.52 -3.23
N ASP A 283 46.16 46.45 -2.76
CA ASP A 283 46.52 47.82 -2.57
C ASP A 283 47.27 48.08 -1.23
N ALA A 284 48.01 49.15 -1.19
CA ALA A 284 48.77 49.59 -0.02
C ALA A 284 47.91 50.25 1.04
N VAL A 285 46.57 50.38 0.81
CA VAL A 285 45.61 51.07 1.68
C VAL A 285 44.67 50.08 2.30
N GLU A 286 44.39 50.25 3.59
CA GLU A 286 43.35 49.54 4.30
C GLU A 286 41.97 49.97 3.75
N GLN A 287 41.07 48.99 3.53
CA GLN A 287 39.73 49.25 3.04
C GLN A 287 38.66 48.43 3.72
N SER A 288 37.48 48.97 3.78
CA SER A 288 36.31 48.26 4.31
C SER A 288 35.57 47.52 3.20
N CYS A 289 35.33 46.23 3.41
CA CYS A 289 34.60 45.39 2.49
C CYS A 289 33.35 44.81 3.16
N GLN A 290 32.27 44.66 2.41
CA GLN A 290 30.96 44.16 2.87
C GLN A 290 30.43 43.12 1.92
N ILE A 291 29.68 42.18 2.47
CA ILE A 291 28.89 41.20 1.71
C ILE A 291 27.45 41.17 2.21
N ARG A 292 26.52 40.82 1.36
CA ARG A 292 25.11 40.61 1.70
C ARG A 292 24.44 39.65 0.75
N PHE A 293 23.32 39.13 1.19
CA PHE A 293 22.32 38.55 0.25
C PHE A 293 21.43 39.67 -0.25
N ASP A 294 21.28 39.74 -1.55
CA ASP A 294 20.37 40.65 -2.26
C ASP A 294 19.10 39.86 -2.58
N CYS A 295 18.03 40.19 -1.88
CA CYS A 295 16.72 39.64 -2.08
C CYS A 295 15.76 40.80 -2.38
N PRO A 296 15.31 41.00 -3.61
CA PRO A 296 14.50 42.14 -4.01
C PRO A 296 13.03 42.00 -3.53
N LEU A 297 12.83 41.68 -2.24
CA LEU A 297 11.52 41.57 -1.63
C LEU A 297 11.17 42.88 -0.94
N GLU A 298 9.87 43.27 -1.02
CA GLU A 298 9.34 44.43 -0.30
C GLU A 298 8.98 44.05 1.15
N GLY A 299 9.26 44.94 2.11
CA GLY A 299 8.83 44.86 3.50
C GLY A 299 9.68 43.95 4.39
N GLU A 300 9.06 43.37 5.42
CA GLU A 300 9.69 42.57 6.49
C GLU A 300 10.30 41.22 6.03
N ARG A 301 10.09 40.82 4.79
CA ARG A 301 10.63 39.56 4.22
C ARG A 301 12.13 39.62 3.96
N ALA A 302 12.69 40.79 3.83
CA ALA A 302 14.09 41.00 3.45
C ALA A 302 14.96 41.21 4.69
N SER A 303 15.39 40.16 5.36
CA SER A 303 16.46 40.26 6.36
C SER A 303 17.81 40.02 5.66
N SER A 304 18.36 41.03 5.04
CA SER A 304 19.75 40.98 4.55
C SER A 304 20.70 41.27 5.70
N LEU A 305 21.29 40.23 6.28
CA LEU A 305 22.42 40.40 7.18
C LEU A 305 23.62 40.88 6.34
N ARG A 306 24.12 42.08 6.67
CA ARG A 306 25.38 42.59 6.13
C ARG A 306 26.47 42.18 7.09
N VAL A 307 27.55 41.66 6.52
CA VAL A 307 28.83 41.43 7.23
C VAL A 307 29.84 42.43 6.70
N LEU A 308 30.48 43.12 7.62
CA LEU A 308 31.50 44.13 7.35
C LEU A 308 32.82 43.63 7.93
N SER A 309 33.92 43.82 7.21
CA SER A 309 35.25 43.63 7.72
C SER A 309 36.21 44.64 7.09
N ASP A 310 37.15 45.14 7.87
CA ASP A 310 38.27 45.95 7.39
C ASP A 310 39.37 45.03 6.89
N LEU A 311 39.77 45.25 5.65
CA LEU A 311 40.79 44.52 4.95
C LEU A 311 42.08 45.34 4.95
N LYS A 312 43.10 44.87 5.70
CA LYS A 312 44.38 45.56 5.78
C LYS A 312 45.09 45.61 4.41
N SER A 313 45.99 46.54 4.27
CA SER A 313 46.85 46.60 3.05
C SER A 313 47.58 45.29 2.81
N HIS A 314 47.64 44.86 1.57
CA HIS A 314 48.32 43.62 1.13
C HIS A 314 47.91 42.39 1.94
N SER A 315 46.62 42.27 2.29
CA SER A 315 46.10 41.16 3.08
C SER A 315 44.88 40.50 2.44
N SER A 316 44.59 39.31 2.91
CA SER A 316 43.39 38.56 2.51
C SER A 316 42.50 38.30 3.72
N ALA A 317 41.21 38.26 3.51
CA ALA A 317 40.23 37.87 4.54
C ALA A 317 39.06 37.11 3.93
N THR A 318 38.46 36.27 4.73
CA THR A 318 37.20 35.60 4.40
C THR A 318 36.04 36.28 5.15
N LEU A 319 35.03 36.72 4.41
CA LEU A 319 33.76 37.14 4.99
C LEU A 319 32.74 36.03 4.81
N SER A 320 32.03 35.70 5.91
CA SER A 320 31.00 34.70 5.90
C SER A 320 29.67 35.32 6.34
N THR A 321 28.60 34.97 5.65
CA THR A 321 27.23 35.41 5.99
C THR A 321 26.26 34.26 5.87
N GLN A 322 25.23 34.31 6.71
CA GLN A 322 24.14 33.35 6.70
C GLN A 322 22.81 34.08 6.88
N SER A 323 21.75 33.60 6.26
CA SER A 323 20.43 34.19 6.40
C SER A 323 19.32 33.15 6.16
N LEU A 324 18.18 33.38 6.81
CA LEU A 324 16.91 32.74 6.47
C LEU A 324 16.06 33.75 5.69
N ALA A 325 15.45 33.32 4.60
CA ALA A 325 14.54 34.12 3.80
C ALA A 325 13.24 33.37 3.55
N SER A 326 12.10 34.02 3.79
CA SER A 326 10.79 33.54 3.37
C SER A 326 10.55 34.02 1.94
N LEU A 327 10.50 33.09 1.00
CA LEU A 327 10.36 33.32 -0.42
C LEU A 327 9.06 32.77 -0.97
N GLU A 328 8.53 33.40 -2.00
CA GLU A 328 7.48 32.86 -2.85
C GLU A 328 8.10 32.16 -4.06
N GLU A 329 7.32 31.35 -4.77
CA GLU A 329 7.80 30.71 -6.00
C GLU A 329 8.25 31.75 -7.02
N GLY A 330 9.48 31.57 -7.52
CA GLY A 330 10.10 32.47 -8.50
C GLY A 330 10.90 33.61 -7.91
N ASP A 331 10.82 33.87 -6.59
CA ASP A 331 11.67 34.85 -5.91
C ASP A 331 13.15 34.52 -6.07
N THR A 332 14.01 35.55 -6.12
CA THR A 332 15.46 35.36 -6.36
C THR A 332 16.30 35.88 -5.22
N VAL A 333 17.41 35.21 -4.97
CA VAL A 333 18.44 35.64 -4.00
C VAL A 333 19.81 35.59 -4.67
N ALA A 334 20.58 36.68 -4.57
CA ALA A 334 21.91 36.77 -5.07
C ALA A 334 22.89 37.17 -3.98
N LEU A 335 24.16 36.73 -4.09
CA LEU A 335 25.23 37.19 -3.25
C LEU A 335 25.80 38.48 -3.83
N GLN A 336 25.97 39.51 -3.00
CA GLN A 336 26.62 40.78 -3.39
C GLN A 336 27.80 41.10 -2.50
N ALA A 337 28.80 41.75 -3.10
CA ALA A 337 29.95 42.30 -2.40
C ALA A 337 30.18 43.77 -2.77
N GLN A 338 30.75 44.54 -1.86
CA GLN A 338 31.16 45.91 -2.04
C GLN A 338 32.46 46.17 -1.27
N CYS A 339 33.40 46.87 -1.87
CA CYS A 339 34.56 47.40 -1.15
C CYS A 339 34.62 48.93 -1.31
N ALA A 340 35.17 49.60 -0.30
CA ALA A 340 35.20 51.09 -0.23
C ALA A 340 36.17 51.70 -1.24
N GLN A 341 37.17 50.95 -1.69
CA GLN A 341 38.18 51.41 -2.64
C GLN A 341 38.49 50.33 -3.68
N THR A 342 39.25 50.67 -4.71
CA THR A 342 39.75 49.71 -5.69
C THR A 342 40.76 48.74 -5.07
N GLY A 343 41.19 47.71 -5.81
CA GLY A 343 42.25 46.76 -5.42
C GLY A 343 41.78 45.51 -4.68
N ALA A 344 40.50 45.42 -4.29
CA ALA A 344 39.95 44.17 -3.77
C ALA A 344 39.52 43.24 -4.90
N THR A 345 39.92 41.99 -4.78
CA THR A 345 39.60 40.92 -5.73
C THR A 345 38.97 39.75 -5.00
N LEU A 346 37.86 39.25 -5.53
CA LEU A 346 37.27 37.97 -5.10
C LEU A 346 38.09 36.85 -5.69
N LEU A 347 38.53 35.89 -4.88
CA LEU A 347 39.36 34.79 -5.34
C LEU A 347 38.54 33.54 -5.71
N ALA A 348 38.95 32.96 -6.82
CA ALA A 348 38.38 31.71 -7.34
C ALA A 348 38.53 30.55 -6.37
N GLY A 349 37.59 29.63 -6.40
CA GLY A 349 37.60 28.37 -5.63
C GLY A 349 37.39 28.48 -4.13
N ALA A 350 37.52 29.71 -3.55
CA ALA A 350 37.32 29.98 -2.14
C ALA A 350 36.10 30.87 -1.87
N THR A 351 35.47 31.39 -2.93
CA THR A 351 34.23 32.18 -2.86
C THR A 351 33.07 31.31 -3.31
N GLY A 352 32.09 31.12 -2.44
CA GLY A 352 30.96 30.24 -2.69
C GLY A 352 29.64 30.69 -2.06
N PHE A 353 28.54 30.17 -2.58
CA PHE A 353 27.18 30.46 -2.18
C PHE A 353 26.39 29.14 -2.18
N LEU A 354 25.73 28.84 -1.02
CA LEU A 354 24.93 27.64 -0.76
C LEU A 354 23.48 28.03 -0.47
#